data_58b1dcace801ff54a263f31ac8532ce9
#
_entry.id   58b1dcace801ff54a263f31ac8532ce9
#
_cell.length_a   1.000
_cell.length_b   1.000
_cell.length_c   1.000
_cell.angle_alpha   90.00
_cell.angle_beta   90.00
_cell.angle_gamma   90.00
#
_symmetry.space_group_name_H-M   'P 1'
#
loop_
_entity.id
_entity.type
_entity.pdbx_description
1 polymer ?
#
loop_
_entity_poly.entity_id
_entity_poly.type
_entity_poly.pdbx_seq_one_letter_code
_entity_poly.pdbx_strand_id
1 'polypeptide(L)'
;VKKLIQFLEIKNTQISCNEISSKTISEFLIHIYKLGVSSYTQARIISGLKSFFSYLLIEDKISINPMELVESPKLIRKLPDTLTLDNIEKILEEIDLSTYEGTRNRAIIETLYSCGLRVSELVNLSIQNLFLDIGFIKVLGKGSKERLVPIGKHAVKYIAMYVKEYRNSMKIKDGHEGYLFLNRYGRKLSRNMIFIIVKELSKKIKLNKKISPHTFRHSFATHMIEGGA
;
A
#
# COMPACT_ATOMS: atom_id res chain seq x y z
N VAL A 1 10.97 -16.47 7.32
CA VAL A 1 11.24 -17.35 8.47
C VAL A 1 10.07 -18.29 8.74
N LYS A 2 8.83 -17.77 9.05
CA LYS A 2 7.68 -18.59 9.44
C LYS A 2 7.37 -19.78 8.50
N LYS A 3 7.48 -19.58 7.18
CA LYS A 3 7.29 -20.66 6.19
C LYS A 3 8.40 -21.72 6.21
N LEU A 4 9.63 -21.35 6.56
CA LEU A 4 10.72 -22.28 6.73
C LEU A 4 10.47 -23.17 7.97
N ILE A 5 10.04 -22.57 9.08
CA ILE A 5 9.66 -23.33 10.30
C ILE A 5 8.58 -24.35 9.98
N GLN A 6 7.49 -23.93 9.32
CA GLN A 6 6.41 -24.83 8.90
C GLN A 6 6.91 -25.99 8.03
N PHE A 7 7.86 -25.74 7.13
CA PHE A 7 8.46 -26.81 6.33
C PHE A 7 9.27 -27.80 7.17
N LEU A 8 10.04 -27.33 8.15
CA LEU A 8 10.81 -28.18 9.06
C LEU A 8 9.88 -29.03 9.95
N GLU A 9 8.78 -28.45 10.43
CA GLU A 9 7.74 -29.16 11.19
C GLU A 9 7.10 -30.28 10.36
N ILE A 10 6.78 -30.03 9.09
CA ILE A 10 6.24 -31.07 8.17
C ILE A 10 7.23 -32.21 7.97
N LYS A 11 8.53 -31.93 8.01
CA LYS A 11 9.58 -32.93 7.91
C LYS A 11 9.87 -33.68 9.23
N ASN A 12 9.15 -33.35 10.31
CA ASN A 12 9.45 -33.83 11.67
C ASN A 12 10.91 -33.59 12.09
N THR A 13 11.52 -32.50 11.60
CA THR A 13 12.93 -32.20 11.84
C THR A 13 13.02 -31.09 12.89
N GLN A 14 13.32 -31.45 14.13
CA GLN A 14 13.65 -30.47 15.18
C GLN A 14 15.16 -30.16 15.09
N ILE A 15 15.50 -29.09 14.37
CA ILE A 15 16.88 -28.61 14.24
C ILE A 15 16.96 -27.17 14.75
N SER A 16 18.07 -26.83 15.38
CA SER A 16 18.35 -25.46 15.80
C SER A 16 18.83 -24.62 14.61
N CYS A 17 18.86 -23.28 14.78
CA CYS A 17 19.20 -22.36 13.68
C CYS A 17 20.63 -22.59 13.13
N ASN A 18 21.58 -23.05 13.95
CA ASN A 18 22.96 -23.35 13.57
C ASN A 18 23.11 -24.66 12.78
N GLU A 19 22.11 -25.53 12.82
CA GLU A 19 22.11 -26.81 12.08
C GLU A 19 21.44 -26.68 10.70
N ILE A 20 20.82 -25.55 10.41
CA ILE A 20 20.21 -25.28 9.10
C ILE A 20 21.30 -25.12 8.05
N SER A 21 21.45 -26.13 7.18
CA SER A 21 22.45 -26.13 6.12
C SER A 21 21.91 -25.52 4.80
N SER A 22 22.82 -25.23 3.87
CA SER A 22 22.46 -24.84 2.48
C SER A 22 21.62 -25.91 1.79
N LYS A 23 21.82 -27.19 2.13
CA LYS A 23 20.99 -28.31 1.64
C LYS A 23 19.55 -28.18 2.12
N THR A 24 19.33 -27.92 3.41
CA THR A 24 18.02 -27.71 4.02
C THR A 24 17.28 -26.53 3.35
N ILE A 25 17.99 -25.44 3.08
CA ILE A 25 17.44 -24.29 2.35
C ILE A 25 17.04 -24.68 0.92
N SER A 26 17.90 -25.40 0.20
CA SER A 26 17.60 -25.85 -1.17
C SER A 26 16.35 -26.74 -1.22
N GLU A 27 16.21 -27.67 -0.29
CA GLU A 27 15.02 -28.53 -0.18
C GLU A 27 13.74 -27.71 0.11
N PHE A 28 13.84 -26.70 1.00
CA PHE A 28 12.74 -25.77 1.26
C PHE A 28 12.36 -24.96 0.00
N LEU A 29 13.33 -24.46 -0.76
CA LEU A 29 13.07 -23.71 -1.99
C LEU A 29 12.41 -24.58 -3.05
N ILE A 30 12.84 -25.84 -3.20
CA ILE A 30 12.18 -26.81 -4.08
C ILE A 30 10.75 -27.08 -3.60
N HIS A 31 10.52 -27.21 -2.31
CA HIS A 31 9.19 -27.40 -1.75
C HIS A 31 8.24 -26.25 -2.08
N ILE A 32 8.64 -24.98 -1.85
CA ILE A 32 7.79 -23.83 -2.19
C ILE A 32 7.58 -23.66 -3.70
N TYR A 33 8.55 -24.08 -4.52
CA TYR A 33 8.38 -24.13 -5.97
C TYR A 33 7.31 -25.15 -6.37
N LYS A 34 7.37 -26.37 -5.84
CA LYS A 34 6.37 -27.43 -6.08
C LYS A 34 4.96 -27.04 -5.63
N LEU A 35 4.83 -26.21 -4.60
CA LEU A 35 3.55 -25.63 -4.17
C LEU A 35 3.00 -24.54 -5.10
N GLY A 36 3.65 -24.26 -6.24
CA GLY A 36 3.19 -23.26 -7.20
C GLY A 36 3.34 -21.80 -6.72
N VAL A 37 4.21 -21.54 -5.73
CA VAL A 37 4.43 -20.18 -5.23
C VAL A 37 5.08 -19.33 -6.32
N SER A 38 4.48 -18.16 -6.63
CA SER A 38 4.97 -17.26 -7.69
C SER A 38 6.42 -16.80 -7.45
N SER A 39 7.18 -16.55 -8.55
CA SER A 39 8.58 -16.09 -8.50
C SER A 39 8.76 -14.83 -7.66
N TYR A 40 7.80 -13.89 -7.69
CA TYR A 40 7.83 -12.69 -6.83
C TYR A 40 7.74 -13.03 -5.35
N THR A 41 6.89 -13.99 -4.99
CA THR A 41 6.75 -14.43 -3.60
C THR A 41 7.99 -15.22 -3.15
N GLN A 42 8.56 -16.06 -4.04
CA GLN A 42 9.81 -16.77 -3.77
C GLN A 42 10.96 -15.79 -3.53
N ALA A 43 11.14 -14.79 -4.41
CA ALA A 43 12.15 -13.75 -4.23
C ALA A 43 12.02 -13.02 -2.89
N ARG A 44 10.78 -12.70 -2.49
CA ARG A 44 10.51 -12.06 -1.19
C ARG A 44 10.85 -12.97 -0.01
N ILE A 45 10.57 -14.29 -0.10
CA ILE A 45 10.92 -15.27 0.92
C ILE A 45 12.44 -15.37 1.03
N ILE A 46 13.15 -15.50 -0.10
CA ILE A 46 14.62 -15.56 -0.15
C ILE A 46 15.25 -14.30 0.46
N SER A 47 14.78 -13.11 0.06
CA SER A 47 15.25 -11.84 0.65
C SER A 47 15.06 -11.79 2.16
N GLY A 48 13.90 -12.22 2.66
CA GLY A 48 13.62 -12.26 4.09
C GLY A 48 14.47 -13.29 4.85
N LEU A 49 14.78 -14.44 4.22
CA LEU A 49 15.68 -15.42 4.81
C LEU A 49 17.14 -14.94 4.79
N LYS A 50 17.60 -14.31 3.69
CA LYS A 50 18.92 -13.70 3.63
C LYS A 50 19.13 -12.69 4.76
N SER A 51 18.18 -11.77 4.95
CA SER A 51 18.24 -10.79 6.04
C SER A 51 18.26 -11.45 7.42
N PHE A 52 17.46 -12.50 7.62
CA PHE A 52 17.40 -13.23 8.89
C PHE A 52 18.71 -13.96 9.21
N PHE A 53 19.27 -14.73 8.26
CA PHE A 53 20.53 -15.44 8.51
C PHE A 53 21.74 -14.51 8.57
N SER A 54 21.72 -13.39 7.83
CA SER A 54 22.74 -12.35 8.01
C SER A 54 22.69 -11.72 9.40
N TYR A 55 21.49 -11.48 9.95
CA TYR A 55 21.34 -11.02 11.32
C TYR A 55 21.89 -12.05 12.33
N LEU A 56 21.57 -13.34 12.17
CA LEU A 56 22.08 -14.40 13.06
C LEU A 56 23.62 -14.52 13.01
N LEU A 57 24.22 -14.30 11.84
CA LEU A 57 25.67 -14.30 11.67
C LEU A 57 26.31 -13.11 12.40
N ILE A 58 25.71 -11.91 12.31
CA ILE A 58 26.19 -10.70 13.01
C ILE A 58 26.08 -10.84 14.54
N GLU A 59 25.05 -11.55 15.03
CA GLU A 59 24.83 -11.82 16.45
C GLU A 59 25.59 -13.06 16.97
N ASP A 60 26.52 -13.59 16.17
CA ASP A 60 27.31 -14.80 16.50
C ASP A 60 26.46 -16.03 16.90
N LYS A 61 25.21 -16.10 16.40
CA LYS A 61 24.29 -17.25 16.63
C LYS A 61 24.53 -18.40 15.67
N ILE A 62 25.16 -18.14 14.55
CA ILE A 62 25.59 -19.11 13.54
C ILE A 62 27.01 -18.75 13.07
N SER A 63 27.80 -19.73 12.67
CA SER A 63 29.14 -19.55 12.12
C SER A 63 29.19 -19.44 10.61
N ILE A 64 28.16 -19.97 9.92
CA ILE A 64 28.08 -20.01 8.47
C ILE A 64 26.68 -19.58 8.03
N ASN A 65 26.59 -18.71 7.03
CA ASN A 65 25.29 -18.27 6.49
C ASN A 65 24.80 -19.27 5.41
N PRO A 66 23.72 -20.06 5.66
CA PRO A 66 23.24 -21.05 4.69
C PRO A 66 22.60 -20.43 3.44
N MET A 67 22.38 -19.11 3.43
CA MET A 67 21.80 -18.36 2.33
C MET A 67 22.83 -17.68 1.42
N GLU A 68 24.12 -17.83 1.68
CA GLU A 68 25.19 -17.08 1.00
C GLU A 68 25.16 -17.28 -0.51
N LEU A 69 25.11 -18.52 -0.96
CA LEU A 69 25.11 -18.92 -2.38
C LEU A 69 23.70 -18.97 -3.01
N VAL A 70 22.66 -18.66 -2.25
CA VAL A 70 21.28 -18.73 -2.78
C VAL A 70 20.99 -17.53 -3.66
N GLU A 71 20.69 -17.77 -4.93
CA GLU A 71 20.26 -16.73 -5.87
C GLU A 71 18.75 -16.52 -5.82
N SER A 72 18.34 -15.26 -6.03
CA SER A 72 16.92 -14.94 -6.20
C SER A 72 16.48 -15.21 -7.64
N PRO A 73 15.23 -15.67 -7.86
CA PRO A 73 14.73 -15.89 -9.21
C PRO A 73 14.74 -14.58 -10.01
N LYS A 74 15.07 -14.66 -11.30
CA LYS A 74 14.97 -13.51 -12.20
C LYS A 74 13.51 -13.09 -12.33
N LEU A 75 13.22 -11.85 -11.97
CA LEU A 75 11.87 -11.29 -12.04
C LEU A 75 11.71 -10.49 -13.34
N ILE A 76 10.69 -10.81 -14.11
CA ILE A 76 10.29 -9.99 -15.25
C ILE A 76 9.63 -8.73 -14.69
N ARG A 77 10.23 -7.57 -14.87
CA ARG A 77 9.61 -6.28 -14.51
C ARG A 77 8.47 -6.01 -15.48
N LYS A 78 7.23 -6.20 -15.03
CA LYS A 78 6.08 -5.65 -15.75
C LYS A 78 6.05 -4.14 -15.52
N LEU A 79 5.88 -3.37 -16.60
CA LEU A 79 5.58 -1.95 -16.46
C LEU A 79 4.30 -1.81 -15.61
N PRO A 80 4.28 -0.91 -14.63
CA PRO A 80 3.10 -0.71 -13.82
C PRO A 80 1.94 -0.19 -14.69
N ASP A 81 0.74 -0.70 -14.44
CA ASP A 81 -0.46 -0.16 -15.07
C ASP A 81 -0.65 1.30 -14.62
N THR A 82 -0.83 2.20 -15.59
CA THR A 82 -1.20 3.59 -15.35
C THR A 82 -2.61 3.85 -15.85
N LEU A 83 -3.28 4.82 -15.24
CA LEU A 83 -4.56 5.36 -15.68
C LEU A 83 -4.29 6.57 -16.58
N THR A 84 -5.01 6.69 -17.67
CA THR A 84 -5.08 7.93 -18.44
C THR A 84 -5.94 8.96 -17.72
N LEU A 85 -5.85 10.23 -18.11
CA LEU A 85 -6.72 11.29 -17.59
C LEU A 85 -8.19 10.95 -17.77
N ASP A 86 -8.58 10.50 -18.97
CA ASP A 86 -9.94 10.03 -19.29
C ASP A 86 -10.43 8.91 -18.35
N ASN A 87 -9.55 7.95 -18.00
CA ASN A 87 -9.91 6.90 -17.03
C ASN A 87 -10.16 7.45 -15.64
N ILE A 88 -9.38 8.45 -15.22
CA ILE A 88 -9.54 9.10 -13.92
C ILE A 88 -10.84 9.88 -13.88
N GLU A 89 -11.14 10.64 -14.92
CA GLU A 89 -12.37 11.40 -15.06
C GLU A 89 -13.60 10.48 -15.01
N LYS A 90 -13.62 9.39 -15.78
CA LYS A 90 -14.67 8.37 -15.73
C LYS A 90 -14.86 7.76 -14.34
N ILE A 91 -13.76 7.45 -13.63
CA ILE A 91 -13.84 6.96 -12.25
C ILE A 91 -14.51 8.00 -11.34
N LEU A 92 -14.19 9.27 -11.53
CA LEU A 92 -14.71 10.36 -10.73
C LEU A 92 -16.20 10.64 -11.03
N GLU A 93 -16.63 10.53 -12.28
CA GLU A 93 -18.03 10.71 -12.72
C GLU A 93 -18.96 9.63 -12.15
N GLU A 94 -18.47 8.40 -11.98
CA GLU A 94 -19.23 7.28 -11.41
C GLU A 94 -19.53 7.40 -9.90
N ILE A 95 -19.04 8.46 -9.26
CA ILE A 95 -19.24 8.67 -7.84
C ILE A 95 -20.50 9.50 -7.59
N ASP A 96 -21.47 8.87 -6.95
CA ASP A 96 -22.73 9.53 -6.54
C ASP A 96 -22.47 10.48 -5.36
N LEU A 97 -22.49 11.78 -5.64
CA LEU A 97 -22.25 12.83 -4.66
C LEU A 97 -23.43 13.10 -3.72
N SER A 98 -24.60 12.52 -3.98
CA SER A 98 -25.77 12.67 -3.10
C SER A 98 -25.62 11.89 -1.78
N THR A 99 -24.67 10.98 -1.71
CA THR A 99 -24.43 10.13 -0.53
C THR A 99 -23.19 10.58 0.26
N TYR A 100 -23.23 10.35 1.56
CA TYR A 100 -22.07 10.54 2.44
C TYR A 100 -20.83 9.80 1.94
N GLU A 101 -21.00 8.51 1.62
CA GLU A 101 -19.91 7.67 1.12
C GLU A 101 -19.36 8.18 -0.21
N GLY A 102 -20.23 8.65 -1.09
CA GLY A 102 -19.82 9.18 -2.39
C GLY A 102 -19.00 10.46 -2.26
N THR A 103 -19.48 11.45 -1.50
CA THR A 103 -18.73 12.70 -1.28
C THR A 103 -17.36 12.42 -0.63
N ARG A 104 -17.30 11.54 0.39
CA ARG A 104 -16.04 11.08 0.98
C ARG A 104 -15.15 10.39 -0.07
N ASN A 105 -15.71 9.46 -0.84
CA ASN A 105 -14.94 8.69 -1.82
C ASN A 105 -14.40 9.59 -2.93
N ARG A 106 -15.15 10.61 -3.35
CA ARG A 106 -14.68 11.64 -4.29
C ARG A 106 -13.45 12.37 -3.71
N ALA A 107 -13.54 12.86 -2.48
CA ALA A 107 -12.42 13.52 -1.81
C ALA A 107 -11.19 12.60 -1.69
N ILE A 108 -11.40 11.30 -1.42
CA ILE A 108 -10.34 10.29 -1.35
C ILE A 108 -9.62 10.15 -2.70
N ILE A 109 -10.36 9.92 -3.80
CA ILE A 109 -9.77 9.69 -5.12
C ILE A 109 -9.06 10.95 -5.62
N GLU A 110 -9.67 12.12 -5.48
CA GLU A 110 -9.04 13.41 -5.82
C GLU A 110 -7.73 13.61 -5.04
N THR A 111 -7.70 13.32 -3.74
CA THR A 111 -6.50 13.45 -2.90
C THR A 111 -5.42 12.44 -3.29
N LEU A 112 -5.79 11.17 -3.54
CA LEU A 112 -4.85 10.15 -3.99
C LEU A 112 -4.16 10.54 -5.28
N TYR A 113 -4.93 11.05 -6.24
CA TYR A 113 -4.40 11.41 -7.54
C TYR A 113 -3.63 12.74 -7.49
N SER A 114 -4.19 13.81 -6.93
CA SER A 114 -3.54 15.12 -6.97
C SER A 114 -2.26 15.23 -6.12
N CYS A 115 -2.17 14.43 -5.06
CA CYS A 115 -1.02 14.45 -4.13
C CYS A 115 -0.08 13.25 -4.29
N GLY A 116 -0.44 12.27 -5.11
CA GLY A 116 0.32 11.04 -5.27
C GLY A 116 0.62 10.30 -3.96
N LEU A 117 -0.31 10.30 -2.99
CA LEU A 117 -0.10 9.73 -1.67
C LEU A 117 0.01 8.20 -1.68
N ARG A 118 0.78 7.65 -0.73
CA ARG A 118 0.63 6.25 -0.37
C ARG A 118 -0.70 6.03 0.36
N VAL A 119 -1.30 4.85 0.21
CA VAL A 119 -2.56 4.53 0.91
C VAL A 119 -2.46 4.68 2.42
N SER A 120 -1.30 4.36 3.00
CA SER A 120 -1.04 4.56 4.43
C SER A 120 -0.98 6.03 4.84
N GLU A 121 -0.46 6.89 3.99
CA GLU A 121 -0.42 8.34 4.22
C GLU A 121 -1.83 8.93 4.14
N LEU A 122 -2.62 8.52 3.14
CA LEU A 122 -4.00 8.97 2.99
C LEU A 122 -4.88 8.62 4.20
N VAL A 123 -4.87 7.36 4.65
CA VAL A 123 -5.71 6.95 5.80
C VAL A 123 -5.24 7.53 7.13
N ASN A 124 -3.99 7.99 7.21
CA ASN A 124 -3.43 8.68 8.38
C ASN A 124 -3.51 10.20 8.28
N LEU A 125 -4.05 10.75 7.19
CA LEU A 125 -4.16 12.19 7.04
C LEU A 125 -5.06 12.77 8.12
N SER A 126 -4.53 13.77 8.84
CA SER A 126 -5.20 14.46 9.93
C SER A 126 -5.79 15.79 9.45
N ILE A 127 -6.89 16.21 10.06
CA ILE A 127 -7.49 17.54 9.86
C ILE A 127 -6.48 18.66 10.16
N GLN A 128 -5.69 18.49 11.22
CA GLN A 128 -4.68 19.49 11.63
C GLN A 128 -3.53 19.65 10.61
N ASN A 129 -3.40 18.71 9.70
CA ASN A 129 -2.37 18.70 8.68
C ASN A 129 -2.86 19.22 7.32
N LEU A 130 -4.04 19.82 7.29
CA LEU A 130 -4.63 20.41 6.08
C LEU A 130 -4.40 21.92 6.09
N PHE A 131 -3.61 22.42 5.16
CA PHE A 131 -3.36 23.84 4.91
C PHE A 131 -3.98 24.20 3.56
N LEU A 132 -5.32 24.04 3.47
CA LEU A 132 -6.05 24.10 2.20
C LEU A 132 -6.13 25.51 1.61
N ASP A 133 -6.04 26.53 2.44
CA ASP A 133 -5.98 27.94 2.08
C ASP A 133 -4.74 28.30 1.27
N ILE A 134 -3.60 27.68 1.61
CA ILE A 134 -2.33 27.83 0.88
C ILE A 134 -2.04 26.67 -0.08
N GLY A 135 -2.96 25.72 -0.25
CA GLY A 135 -2.85 24.63 -1.20
C GLY A 135 -1.84 23.53 -0.84
N PHE A 136 -1.64 23.24 0.45
CA PHE A 136 -0.74 22.19 0.93
C PHE A 136 -1.38 21.27 1.95
N ILE A 137 -0.83 20.07 2.06
CA ILE A 137 -1.09 19.12 3.14
C ILE A 137 0.24 18.62 3.71
N LYS A 138 0.27 18.38 5.03
CA LYS A 138 1.42 17.76 5.70
C LYS A 138 1.17 16.27 5.85
N VAL A 139 2.10 15.43 5.39
CA VAL A 139 2.00 13.98 5.46
C VAL A 139 3.19 13.36 6.19
N LEU A 140 2.91 12.33 6.96
CA LEU A 140 3.92 11.54 7.67
C LEU A 140 4.34 10.35 6.78
N GLY A 141 5.58 10.36 6.30
CA GLY A 141 6.16 9.34 5.45
C GLY A 141 6.84 8.20 6.21
N LYS A 142 7.60 7.37 5.48
CA LYS A 142 8.41 6.28 6.05
C LYS A 142 9.47 6.86 7.01
N GLY A 143 9.61 6.24 8.19
CA GLY A 143 10.56 6.67 9.23
C GLY A 143 10.12 7.94 9.95
N SER A 144 8.80 8.19 10.06
CA SER A 144 8.22 9.36 10.74
C SER A 144 8.69 10.72 10.19
N LYS A 145 9.17 10.74 8.94
CA LYS A 145 9.57 12.00 8.29
C LYS A 145 8.33 12.73 7.77
N GLU A 146 8.16 13.97 8.20
CA GLU A 146 7.12 14.87 7.71
C GLU A 146 7.54 15.52 6.40
N ARG A 147 6.57 15.73 5.50
CA ARG A 147 6.75 16.54 4.29
C ARG A 147 5.49 17.30 3.93
N LEU A 148 5.64 18.48 3.37
CA LEU A 148 4.56 19.21 2.71
C LEU A 148 4.37 18.67 1.30
N VAL A 149 3.11 18.51 0.90
CA VAL A 149 2.72 18.04 -0.43
C VAL A 149 1.70 19.02 -0.99
N PRO A 150 1.89 19.54 -2.19
CA PRO A 150 0.89 20.40 -2.82
C PRO A 150 -0.38 19.61 -3.08
N ILE A 151 -1.54 20.28 -2.97
CA ILE A 151 -2.84 19.68 -3.22
C ILE A 151 -3.59 20.47 -4.30
N GLY A 152 -4.19 19.74 -5.25
CA GLY A 152 -4.94 20.35 -6.35
C GLY A 152 -6.28 20.94 -5.89
N LYS A 153 -6.76 21.98 -6.60
CA LYS A 153 -8.00 22.71 -6.29
C LYS A 153 -9.24 21.79 -6.19
N HIS A 154 -9.33 20.76 -7.03
CA HIS A 154 -10.43 19.79 -6.98
C HIS A 154 -10.43 18.99 -5.68
N ALA A 155 -9.27 18.50 -5.25
CA ALA A 155 -9.16 17.79 -3.98
C ALA A 155 -9.50 18.70 -2.78
N VAL A 156 -9.04 19.96 -2.79
CA VAL A 156 -9.41 20.97 -1.79
C VAL A 156 -10.93 21.16 -1.72
N LYS A 157 -11.59 21.34 -2.88
CA LYS A 157 -13.04 21.49 -2.97
C LYS A 157 -13.79 20.31 -2.34
N TYR A 158 -13.44 19.10 -2.72
CA TYR A 158 -14.16 17.91 -2.25
C TYR A 158 -13.82 17.52 -0.81
N ILE A 159 -12.61 17.83 -0.32
CA ILE A 159 -12.29 17.73 1.11
C ILE A 159 -13.15 18.70 1.91
N ALA A 160 -13.21 19.97 1.49
CA ALA A 160 -14.00 21.00 2.19
C ALA A 160 -15.50 20.61 2.22
N MET A 161 -16.03 20.15 1.10
CA MET A 161 -17.42 19.68 0.97
C MET A 161 -17.67 18.50 1.95
N TYR A 162 -16.84 17.47 1.91
CA TYR A 162 -16.96 16.32 2.80
C TYR A 162 -16.89 16.70 4.27
N VAL A 163 -15.95 17.58 4.65
CA VAL A 163 -15.78 18.02 6.05
C VAL A 163 -16.99 18.83 6.50
N LYS A 164 -17.43 19.80 5.69
CA LYS A 164 -18.53 20.72 6.05
C LYS A 164 -19.87 20.01 6.12
N GLU A 165 -20.21 19.20 5.13
CA GLU A 165 -21.55 18.63 4.96
C GLU A 165 -21.76 17.36 5.77
N TYR A 166 -20.71 16.56 5.96
CA TYR A 166 -20.87 15.24 6.55
C TYR A 166 -20.00 15.02 7.78
N ARG A 167 -18.68 15.23 7.69
CA ARG A 167 -17.79 14.85 8.78
C ARG A 167 -18.06 15.60 10.07
N ASN A 168 -18.38 16.90 10.00
CA ASN A 168 -18.61 17.74 11.17
C ASN A 168 -19.91 17.37 11.92
N SER A 169 -20.90 16.80 11.23
CA SER A 169 -22.16 16.33 11.82
C SER A 169 -22.11 14.87 12.28
N MET A 170 -21.01 14.16 12.04
CA MET A 170 -20.88 12.74 12.34
C MET A 170 -20.52 12.52 13.81
N LYS A 171 -21.12 11.51 14.45
CA LYS A 171 -20.67 11.01 15.76
C LYS A 171 -19.34 10.26 15.58
N ILE A 172 -18.23 10.93 15.89
CA ILE A 172 -16.89 10.35 15.77
C ILE A 172 -16.61 9.50 17.00
N LYS A 173 -15.95 8.36 16.80
CA LYS A 173 -15.51 7.47 17.89
C LYS A 173 -14.24 8.00 18.54
N ASP A 174 -14.15 7.83 19.85
CA ASP A 174 -13.02 8.23 20.68
C ASP A 174 -11.68 7.72 20.09
N GLY A 175 -10.71 8.62 20.01
CA GLY A 175 -9.41 8.36 19.41
C GLY A 175 -9.37 8.42 17.87
N HIS A 176 -10.47 8.81 17.22
CA HIS A 176 -10.53 8.96 15.76
C HIS A 176 -10.81 10.40 15.29
N GLU A 177 -10.89 11.37 16.19
CA GLU A 177 -11.30 12.77 15.95
C GLU A 177 -10.33 13.48 15.00
N GLY A 178 -9.05 13.18 15.11
CA GLY A 178 -8.01 13.80 14.31
C GLY A 178 -7.98 13.35 12.84
N TYR A 179 -8.51 12.19 12.50
CA TYR A 179 -8.42 11.67 11.13
C TYR A 179 -9.39 12.34 10.17
N LEU A 180 -8.92 12.65 8.96
CA LEU A 180 -9.75 13.28 7.93
C LEU A 180 -10.84 12.33 7.44
N PHE A 181 -10.46 11.15 6.97
CA PHE A 181 -11.39 10.21 6.34
C PHE A 181 -11.90 9.14 7.32
N LEU A 182 -13.22 9.14 7.53
CA LEU A 182 -13.89 8.26 8.48
C LEU A 182 -14.83 7.29 7.72
N ASN A 183 -15.14 6.18 8.36
CA ASN A 183 -16.20 5.28 7.92
C ASN A 183 -17.54 5.70 8.54
N ARG A 184 -18.64 5.05 8.13
CA ARG A 184 -20.00 5.32 8.64
C ARG A 184 -20.18 5.18 10.15
N TYR A 185 -19.24 4.55 10.83
CA TYR A 185 -19.24 4.35 12.28
C TYR A 185 -18.36 5.38 13.03
N GLY A 186 -17.90 6.43 12.36
CA GLY A 186 -17.03 7.46 12.94
C GLY A 186 -15.60 6.98 13.23
N ARG A 187 -15.14 5.88 12.61
CA ARG A 187 -13.80 5.36 12.78
C ARG A 187 -12.94 5.66 11.55
N LYS A 188 -11.65 5.82 11.76
CA LYS A 188 -10.65 5.92 10.69
C LYS A 188 -10.82 4.82 9.65
N LEU A 189 -10.70 5.17 8.36
CA LEU A 189 -10.70 4.21 7.27
C LEU A 189 -9.47 3.29 7.32
N SER A 190 -9.69 2.01 7.04
CA SER A 190 -8.59 1.06 6.85
C SER A 190 -8.01 1.14 5.42
N ARG A 191 -6.76 0.72 5.25
CA ARG A 191 -6.17 0.58 3.91
C ARG A 191 -6.99 -0.34 3.00
N ASN A 192 -7.52 -1.44 3.56
CA ASN A 192 -8.35 -2.39 2.80
C ASN A 192 -9.63 -1.73 2.27
N MET A 193 -10.26 -0.82 3.04
CA MET A 193 -11.43 -0.10 2.57
C MET A 193 -11.10 0.78 1.35
N ILE A 194 -9.95 1.44 1.33
CA ILE A 194 -9.52 2.22 0.15
C ILE A 194 -9.32 1.31 -1.07
N PHE A 195 -8.75 0.12 -0.90
CA PHE A 195 -8.65 -0.86 -1.99
C PHE A 195 -10.02 -1.31 -2.50
N ILE A 196 -11.01 -1.51 -1.61
CA ILE A 196 -12.38 -1.88 -1.97
C ILE A 196 -13.02 -0.75 -2.77
N ILE A 197 -12.96 0.50 -2.28
CA ILE A 197 -13.51 1.68 -2.98
C ILE A 197 -12.95 1.79 -4.40
N VAL A 198 -11.62 1.74 -4.54
CA VAL A 198 -10.97 1.84 -5.85
C VAL A 198 -11.38 0.69 -6.76
N LYS A 199 -11.47 -0.54 -6.24
CA LYS A 199 -11.86 -1.73 -7.01
C LYS A 199 -13.32 -1.64 -7.49
N GLU A 200 -14.23 -1.18 -6.64
CA GLU A 200 -15.65 -1.02 -7.00
C GLU A 200 -15.84 0.04 -8.09
N LEU A 201 -15.20 1.20 -7.95
CA LEU A 201 -15.24 2.25 -8.95
C LEU A 201 -14.66 1.79 -10.30
N SER A 202 -13.53 1.08 -10.27
CA SER A 202 -12.92 0.53 -11.49
C SER A 202 -13.80 -0.50 -12.20
N LYS A 203 -14.59 -1.28 -11.45
CA LYS A 203 -15.56 -2.23 -12.01
C LYS A 203 -16.72 -1.51 -12.71
N LYS A 204 -17.23 -0.42 -12.14
CA LYS A 204 -18.33 0.35 -12.73
C LYS A 204 -17.99 0.85 -14.14
N ILE A 205 -16.78 1.33 -14.34
CA ILE A 205 -16.31 1.80 -15.67
C ILE A 205 -15.78 0.67 -16.57
N LYS A 206 -15.96 -0.60 -16.18
CA LYS A 206 -15.54 -1.80 -16.94
C LYS A 206 -14.07 -1.78 -17.38
N LEU A 207 -13.19 -1.23 -16.56
CA LEU A 207 -11.77 -1.14 -16.87
C LEU A 207 -11.11 -2.54 -16.78
N ASN A 208 -10.57 -3.03 -17.91
CA ASN A 208 -9.88 -4.33 -18.00
C ASN A 208 -8.46 -4.32 -17.37
N LYS A 209 -8.22 -3.44 -16.40
CA LYS A 209 -6.94 -3.31 -15.69
C LYS A 209 -7.14 -3.55 -14.20
N LYS A 210 -6.13 -4.10 -13.53
CA LYS A 210 -6.11 -4.24 -12.07
C LYS A 210 -5.73 -2.92 -11.41
N ILE A 211 -6.73 -2.12 -11.08
CA ILE A 211 -6.52 -0.82 -10.46
C ILE A 211 -6.42 -0.94 -8.93
N SER A 212 -5.49 -0.20 -8.37
CA SER A 212 -5.22 -0.12 -6.93
C SER A 212 -4.87 1.32 -6.54
N PRO A 213 -4.83 1.67 -5.25
CA PRO A 213 -4.34 2.98 -4.82
C PRO A 213 -2.92 3.30 -5.30
N HIS A 214 -2.07 2.28 -5.49
CA HIS A 214 -0.74 2.45 -6.05
C HIS A 214 -0.78 2.87 -7.53
N THR A 215 -1.80 2.41 -8.28
CA THR A 215 -1.98 2.80 -9.68
C THR A 215 -2.21 4.31 -9.80
N PHE A 216 -3.04 4.91 -8.93
CA PHE A 216 -3.23 6.37 -8.89
C PHE A 216 -1.92 7.13 -8.64
N ARG A 217 -1.11 6.65 -7.70
CA ARG A 217 0.20 7.26 -7.42
C ARG A 217 1.17 7.12 -8.60
N HIS A 218 1.18 5.98 -9.30
CA HIS A 218 1.99 5.81 -10.51
C HIS A 218 1.51 6.73 -11.63
N SER A 219 0.19 6.81 -11.85
CA SER A 219 -0.39 7.72 -12.84
C SER A 219 -0.06 9.18 -12.54
N PHE A 220 -0.17 9.61 -11.27
CA PHE A 220 0.26 10.93 -10.85
C PHE A 220 1.73 11.19 -11.23
N ALA A 221 2.65 10.27 -10.89
CA ALA A 221 4.06 10.43 -11.19
C ALA A 221 4.34 10.48 -12.71
N THR A 222 3.66 9.64 -13.50
CA THR A 222 3.78 9.64 -14.96
C THR A 222 3.28 10.95 -15.54
N HIS A 223 2.08 11.40 -15.17
CA HIS A 223 1.50 12.64 -15.69
C HIS A 223 2.28 13.90 -15.27
N MET A 224 2.89 13.89 -14.07
CA MET A 224 3.79 14.98 -13.65
C MET A 224 5.02 15.07 -14.56
N ILE A 225 5.66 13.92 -14.87
CA ILE A 225 6.82 13.88 -15.78
C ILE A 225 6.41 14.31 -17.19
N GLU A 226 5.30 13.82 -17.72
CA GLU A 226 4.76 14.21 -19.03
C GLU A 226 4.39 15.71 -19.08
N GLY A 227 3.99 16.28 -17.95
CA GLY A 227 3.71 17.71 -17.80
C GLY A 227 4.95 18.58 -17.56
N GLY A 228 6.16 18.01 -17.63
CA GLY A 228 7.41 18.78 -17.55
C GLY A 228 7.93 19.03 -16.11
N ALA A 229 7.47 18.28 -15.13
CA ALA A 229 7.97 18.38 -13.75
C ALA A 229 9.29 17.61 -13.56
#